data_2f90810236de631c6a6c00cbd3eb4243
#
_entry.id   2f90810236de631c6a6c00cbd3eb4243
#
_cell.length_a   1.000
_cell.length_b   1.000
_cell.length_c   1.000
_cell.angle_alpha   90.00
_cell.angle_beta   90.00
_cell.angle_gamma   90.00
#
_symmetry.space_group_name_H-M   'P 1'
#
loop_
_entity.id
_entity.type
_entity.pdbx_description
1 polymer ?
#
loop_
_entity_poly.entity_id
_entity_poly.type
_entity_poly.pdbx_seq_one_letter_code
_entity_poly.pdbx_strand_id
1 'polypeptide(L)'
;MLMGFGPFEANKNERRIVVMFKIVRKKELNAAVTLLEIEAPFIARKARAGQFIIFRIDEQGERVPLTIAGYDREKGTVTIIFQKVGFSTIALGKLNEGDYIRDFVGPLGKPTPVEGKKRVCVVGGGVGCAIALPSAQAFKEAGAEVDVIVGFRNKDIVILEEEFKAAADNLYLMTDDGSY
;
A
#
# COMPACT_ATOMS: atom_id res chain seq x y z
N MET A 1 25.84 2.77 -15.19
CA MET A 1 25.19 1.81 -14.30
C MET A 1 23.78 1.58 -14.82
N LEU A 2 23.56 0.52 -15.58
CA LEU A 2 22.28 0.19 -16.21
C LEU A 2 21.35 -0.38 -15.14
N MET A 3 20.27 0.36 -14.81
CA MET A 3 19.22 -0.12 -13.92
C MET A 3 18.47 -1.25 -14.63
N GLY A 4 18.36 -2.40 -13.95
CA GLY A 4 17.65 -3.57 -14.45
C GLY A 4 16.16 -3.25 -14.59
N PHE A 5 15.71 -3.18 -15.81
CA PHE A 5 14.30 -3.24 -16.15
C PHE A 5 13.90 -4.73 -16.16
N GLY A 6 12.73 -5.03 -15.62
CA GLY A 6 12.16 -6.39 -15.69
C GLY A 6 12.01 -6.88 -17.14
N PRO A 7 11.61 -8.13 -17.35
CA PRO A 7 11.58 -8.72 -18.69
C PRO A 7 10.71 -7.90 -19.64
N PHE A 8 11.28 -7.61 -20.81
CA PHE A 8 10.60 -6.93 -21.90
C PHE A 8 9.93 -7.99 -22.78
N GLU A 9 8.60 -8.00 -22.83
CA GLU A 9 7.89 -8.70 -23.90
C GLU A 9 7.77 -7.77 -25.11
N ALA A 10 8.46 -8.11 -26.19
CA ALA A 10 8.32 -7.43 -27.47
C ALA A 10 7.09 -7.97 -28.20
N ASN A 11 6.02 -7.20 -28.30
CA ASN A 11 4.91 -7.48 -29.19
C ASN A 11 5.36 -7.27 -30.65
N LYS A 12 5.25 -8.32 -31.49
CA LYS A 12 5.79 -8.35 -32.86
C LYS A 12 5.18 -7.31 -33.83
N ASN A 13 4.08 -6.63 -33.47
CA ASN A 13 3.39 -5.70 -34.37
C ASN A 13 3.43 -4.21 -33.95
N GLU A 14 3.84 -3.89 -32.73
CA GLU A 14 4.11 -2.51 -32.33
C GLU A 14 5.33 -2.54 -31.40
N ARG A 15 6.33 -1.69 -31.66
CA ARG A 15 7.52 -1.51 -30.79
C ARG A 15 7.13 -0.82 -29.49
N ARG A 16 6.10 -1.31 -28.79
CA ARG A 16 5.76 -0.87 -27.45
C ARG A 16 6.55 -1.69 -26.44
N ILE A 17 7.48 -1.05 -25.78
CA ILE A 17 8.13 -1.61 -24.61
C ILE A 17 7.07 -1.67 -23.50
N VAL A 18 6.66 -2.87 -23.13
CA VAL A 18 5.77 -3.08 -21.99
C VAL A 18 6.65 -3.26 -20.76
N VAL A 19 6.65 -2.26 -19.88
CA VAL A 19 7.30 -2.37 -18.59
C VAL A 19 6.32 -3.05 -17.63
N MET A 20 6.71 -4.20 -17.11
CA MET A 20 5.92 -4.93 -16.10
C MET A 20 6.51 -4.71 -14.72
N PHE A 21 5.66 -4.71 -13.70
CA PHE A 21 6.03 -4.40 -12.32
C PHE A 21 6.09 -5.67 -11.48
N LYS A 22 7.27 -6.02 -11.00
CA LYS A 22 7.53 -7.25 -10.26
C LYS A 22 7.02 -7.16 -8.82
N ILE A 23 6.35 -8.22 -8.37
CA ILE A 23 6.04 -8.44 -6.96
C ILE A 23 7.30 -8.99 -6.28
N VAL A 24 7.86 -8.24 -5.34
CA VAL A 24 9.10 -8.62 -4.64
C VAL A 24 8.84 -9.19 -3.25
N ARG A 25 7.65 -8.94 -2.71
CA ARG A 25 7.21 -9.50 -1.43
C ARG A 25 5.71 -9.65 -1.38
N LYS A 26 5.24 -10.74 -0.77
CA LYS A 26 3.84 -10.99 -0.44
C LYS A 26 3.71 -11.39 1.03
N LYS A 27 2.73 -10.84 1.73
CA LYS A 27 2.36 -11.22 3.09
C LYS A 27 0.84 -11.24 3.24
N GLU A 28 0.30 -12.36 3.66
CA GLU A 28 -1.10 -12.42 4.11
C GLU A 28 -1.17 -11.84 5.52
N LEU A 29 -1.87 -10.71 5.68
CA LEU A 29 -2.04 -10.07 6.98
C LEU A 29 -3.14 -10.76 7.81
N ASN A 30 -4.18 -11.23 7.11
CA ASN A 30 -5.20 -12.15 7.61
C ASN A 30 -5.85 -12.87 6.42
N ALA A 31 -6.86 -13.69 6.65
CA ALA A 31 -7.51 -14.49 5.59
C ALA A 31 -8.04 -13.66 4.40
N ALA A 32 -8.41 -12.39 4.63
CA ALA A 32 -9.01 -11.52 3.63
C ALA A 32 -8.06 -10.43 3.11
N VAL A 33 -7.02 -10.08 3.84
CA VAL A 33 -6.15 -8.91 3.57
C VAL A 33 -4.74 -9.34 3.21
N THR A 34 -4.26 -8.86 2.07
CA THR A 34 -2.93 -9.15 1.53
C THR A 34 -2.11 -7.86 1.41
N LEU A 35 -0.84 -7.95 1.74
CA LEU A 35 0.18 -6.95 1.48
C LEU A 35 1.06 -7.42 0.32
N LEU A 36 1.31 -6.54 -0.65
CA LEU A 36 2.30 -6.73 -1.70
C LEU A 36 3.29 -5.56 -1.72
N GLU A 37 4.57 -5.87 -1.87
CA GLU A 37 5.61 -4.90 -2.23
C GLU A 37 5.95 -5.08 -3.71
N ILE A 38 5.88 -3.99 -4.46
CA ILE A 38 6.04 -3.96 -5.91
C ILE A 38 7.27 -3.12 -6.25
N GLU A 39 8.15 -3.65 -7.10
CA GLU A 39 9.29 -2.93 -7.64
C GLU A 39 8.80 -1.84 -8.59
N ALA A 40 8.87 -0.58 -8.14
CA ALA A 40 8.40 0.60 -8.87
C ALA A 40 9.23 1.84 -8.47
N PRO A 41 10.53 1.90 -8.82
CA PRO A 41 11.47 2.90 -8.28
C PRO A 41 11.10 4.35 -8.63
N PHE A 42 10.50 4.60 -9.79
CA PHE A 42 10.05 5.93 -10.18
C PHE A 42 8.86 6.41 -9.34
N ILE A 43 7.97 5.49 -8.95
CA ILE A 43 6.83 5.80 -8.09
C ILE A 43 7.31 5.96 -6.65
N ALA A 44 8.10 5.02 -6.13
CA ALA A 44 8.63 5.03 -4.77
C ALA A 44 9.36 6.34 -4.43
N ARG A 45 10.18 6.84 -5.38
CA ARG A 45 10.92 8.09 -5.22
C ARG A 45 10.03 9.31 -4.98
N LYS A 46 8.84 9.34 -5.60
CA LYS A 46 7.91 10.49 -5.56
C LYS A 46 6.74 10.28 -4.62
N ALA A 47 6.50 9.06 -4.16
CA ALA A 47 5.36 8.72 -3.31
C ALA A 47 5.38 9.48 -1.98
N ARG A 48 4.19 9.87 -1.55
CA ARG A 48 3.89 10.47 -0.24
C ARG A 48 2.64 9.86 0.34
N ALA A 49 2.49 9.93 1.65
CA ALA A 49 1.28 9.50 2.35
C ALA A 49 0.02 10.15 1.78
N GLY A 50 -1.09 9.41 1.72
CA GLY A 50 -2.38 9.86 1.20
C GLY A 50 -2.53 9.74 -0.32
N GLN A 51 -1.47 9.38 -1.05
CA GLN A 51 -1.53 9.14 -2.49
C GLN A 51 -1.90 7.69 -2.80
N PHE A 52 -2.25 7.44 -4.06
CA PHE A 52 -2.68 6.13 -4.56
C PHE A 52 -1.99 5.78 -5.88
N ILE A 53 -2.11 4.54 -6.26
CA ILE A 53 -1.75 4.02 -7.59
C ILE A 53 -2.99 3.45 -8.28
N ILE A 54 -2.90 3.27 -9.58
CA ILE A 54 -3.84 2.45 -10.34
C ILE A 54 -3.07 1.25 -10.85
N PHE A 55 -3.56 0.04 -10.56
CA PHE A 55 -3.00 -1.19 -11.12
C PHE A 55 -3.93 -1.82 -12.15
N ARG A 56 -3.36 -2.63 -13.01
CA ARG A 56 -4.04 -3.56 -13.91
C ARG A 56 -3.16 -4.80 -14.07
N ILE A 57 -3.74 -5.98 -13.83
CA ILE A 57 -2.97 -7.24 -13.80
C ILE A 57 -2.50 -7.63 -15.21
N ASP A 58 -3.40 -7.61 -16.19
CA ASP A 58 -3.19 -8.04 -17.58
C ASP A 58 -3.94 -7.14 -18.57
N GLU A 59 -3.95 -7.50 -19.86
CA GLU A 59 -4.58 -6.70 -20.92
C GLU A 59 -6.10 -6.59 -20.78
N GLN A 60 -6.74 -7.59 -20.22
CA GLN A 60 -8.19 -7.67 -20.06
C GLN A 60 -8.65 -7.19 -18.67
N GLY A 61 -7.70 -7.00 -17.74
CA GLY A 61 -7.95 -6.58 -16.38
C GLY A 61 -8.49 -5.16 -16.26
N GLU A 62 -9.27 -4.92 -15.24
CA GLU A 62 -9.74 -3.59 -14.88
C GLU A 62 -8.62 -2.74 -14.28
N ARG A 63 -8.74 -1.43 -14.43
CA ARG A 63 -7.91 -0.46 -13.72
C ARG A 63 -8.51 -0.16 -12.36
N VAL A 64 -7.82 -0.57 -11.31
CA VAL A 64 -8.30 -0.45 -9.94
C VAL A 64 -7.37 0.47 -9.15
N PRO A 65 -7.91 1.52 -8.50
CA PRO A 65 -7.13 2.37 -7.62
C PRO A 65 -6.90 1.69 -6.27
N LEU A 66 -5.67 1.77 -5.76
CA LEU A 66 -5.31 1.36 -4.41
C LEU A 66 -4.41 2.41 -3.76
N THR A 67 -4.67 2.72 -2.51
CA THR A 67 -3.83 3.64 -1.74
C THR A 67 -2.43 3.07 -1.54
N ILE A 68 -1.43 3.91 -1.61
CA ILE A 68 -0.05 3.58 -1.25
C ILE A 68 0.00 3.42 0.27
N ALA A 69 0.20 2.18 0.73
CA ALA A 69 0.32 1.85 2.15
C ALA A 69 1.74 2.02 2.68
N GLY A 70 2.73 2.16 1.80
CA GLY A 70 4.12 2.41 2.13
C GLY A 70 4.99 2.52 0.89
N TYR A 71 6.20 2.99 1.08
CA TYR A 71 7.21 3.05 0.02
C TYR A 71 8.61 3.03 0.63
N ASP A 72 9.54 2.40 -0.07
CA ASP A 72 10.97 2.39 0.25
C ASP A 72 11.75 2.99 -0.94
N ARG A 73 12.34 4.16 -0.72
CA ARG A 73 13.07 4.88 -1.78
C ARG A 73 14.40 4.25 -2.13
N GLU A 74 15.04 3.57 -1.17
CA GLU A 74 16.33 2.91 -1.36
C GLU A 74 16.16 1.61 -2.13
N LYS A 75 15.18 0.78 -1.73
CA LYS A 75 14.83 -0.45 -2.45
C LYS A 75 14.05 -0.19 -3.73
N GLY A 76 13.45 0.99 -3.90
CA GLY A 76 12.62 1.33 -5.03
C GLY A 76 11.29 0.58 -5.05
N THR A 77 10.70 0.29 -3.87
CA THR A 77 9.47 -0.47 -3.76
C THR A 77 8.30 0.37 -3.28
N VAL A 78 7.10 -0.01 -3.70
CA VAL A 78 5.82 0.53 -3.24
C VAL A 78 5.01 -0.58 -2.60
N THR A 79 4.49 -0.33 -1.41
CA THR A 79 3.62 -1.26 -0.68
C THR A 79 2.16 -0.90 -0.93
N ILE A 80 1.37 -1.90 -1.30
CA ILE A 80 -0.09 -1.85 -1.32
C ILE A 80 -0.65 -2.90 -0.36
N ILE A 81 -1.75 -2.54 0.32
CA ILE A 81 -2.50 -3.45 1.17
C ILE A 81 -3.96 -3.40 0.71
N PHE A 82 -4.55 -4.54 0.48
CA PHE A 82 -5.89 -4.62 -0.07
C PHE A 82 -6.66 -5.83 0.48
N GLN A 83 -7.97 -5.68 0.50
CA GLN A 83 -8.88 -6.77 0.83
C GLN A 83 -9.34 -7.49 -0.44
N LYS A 84 -9.35 -8.82 -0.39
CA LYS A 84 -9.79 -9.70 -1.49
C LYS A 84 -11.33 -9.76 -1.53
N VAL A 85 -11.99 -8.76 -2.12
CA VAL A 85 -13.48 -8.62 -2.10
C VAL A 85 -14.13 -8.61 -3.49
N GLY A 86 -13.39 -8.32 -4.55
CA GLY A 86 -13.90 -8.26 -5.92
C GLY A 86 -13.00 -9.01 -6.88
N PHE A 87 -13.45 -9.21 -8.13
CA PHE A 87 -12.74 -9.98 -9.15
C PHE A 87 -11.25 -9.60 -9.26
N SER A 88 -10.96 -8.32 -9.43
CA SER A 88 -9.60 -7.82 -9.63
C SER A 88 -8.72 -7.98 -8.39
N THR A 89 -9.26 -7.73 -7.18
CA THR A 89 -8.50 -7.89 -5.94
C THR A 89 -8.29 -9.35 -5.54
N ILE A 90 -9.25 -10.24 -5.86
CA ILE A 90 -9.09 -11.69 -5.70
C ILE A 90 -8.01 -12.20 -6.68
N ALA A 91 -8.04 -11.75 -7.94
CA ALA A 91 -7.03 -12.12 -8.93
C ALA A 91 -5.63 -11.60 -8.53
N LEU A 92 -5.52 -10.35 -8.05
CA LEU A 92 -4.28 -9.79 -7.54
C LEU A 92 -3.74 -10.61 -6.34
N GLY A 93 -4.62 -11.03 -5.43
CA GLY A 93 -4.26 -11.85 -4.27
C GLY A 93 -3.75 -13.25 -4.61
N LYS A 94 -4.01 -13.76 -5.83
CA LYS A 94 -3.49 -15.04 -6.33
C LYS A 94 -2.05 -14.96 -6.83
N LEU A 95 -1.58 -13.76 -7.19
CA LEU A 95 -0.20 -13.55 -7.61
C LEU A 95 0.76 -13.77 -6.42
N ASN A 96 1.99 -14.18 -6.75
CA ASN A 96 3.03 -14.51 -5.78
C ASN A 96 4.28 -13.65 -5.99
N GLU A 97 5.21 -13.77 -5.07
CA GLU A 97 6.55 -13.19 -5.25
C GLU A 97 7.18 -13.72 -6.54
N GLY A 98 7.73 -12.82 -7.34
CA GLY A 98 8.28 -13.10 -8.65
C GLY A 98 7.31 -12.91 -9.81
N ASP A 99 5.99 -12.88 -9.56
CA ASP A 99 4.98 -12.55 -10.58
C ASP A 99 4.99 -11.05 -10.92
N TYR A 100 4.29 -10.69 -11.99
CA TYR A 100 4.30 -9.34 -12.54
C TYR A 100 2.89 -8.78 -12.67
N ILE A 101 2.78 -7.47 -12.44
CA ILE A 101 1.60 -6.65 -12.71
C ILE A 101 1.88 -5.85 -13.98
N ARG A 102 0.93 -5.82 -14.92
CA ARG A 102 1.11 -5.17 -16.21
C ARG A 102 1.22 -3.67 -16.12
N ASP A 103 0.23 -3.03 -15.47
CA ASP A 103 0.23 -1.58 -15.27
C ASP A 103 0.24 -1.27 -13.78
N PHE A 104 1.09 -0.33 -13.39
CA PHE A 104 1.19 0.20 -12.04
C PHE A 104 1.54 1.69 -12.14
N VAL A 105 0.52 2.52 -12.09
CA VAL A 105 0.60 3.96 -12.43
C VAL A 105 0.46 4.79 -11.17
N GLY A 106 1.41 5.68 -10.93
CA GLY A 106 1.38 6.57 -9.77
C GLY A 106 2.68 7.39 -9.62
N PRO A 107 2.85 8.08 -8.50
CA PRO A 107 1.82 8.32 -7.49
C PRO A 107 0.75 9.28 -8.02
N LEU A 108 -0.50 9.04 -7.66
CA LEU A 108 -1.66 9.85 -8.03
C LEU A 108 -2.29 10.49 -6.78
N GLY A 109 -3.10 11.52 -6.99
CA GLY A 109 -3.77 12.25 -5.92
C GLY A 109 -2.87 13.24 -5.18
N LYS A 110 -3.46 13.93 -4.22
CA LYS A 110 -2.78 14.92 -3.38
C LYS A 110 -2.25 14.22 -2.12
N PRO A 111 -1.01 14.52 -1.69
CA PRO A 111 -0.49 13.99 -0.44
C PRO A 111 -1.22 14.58 0.77
N THR A 112 -1.21 13.82 1.88
CA THR A 112 -1.68 14.31 3.18
C THR A 112 -0.91 15.57 3.59
N PRO A 113 -1.60 16.68 3.93
CA PRO A 113 -0.94 17.93 4.34
C PRO A 113 -0.45 17.81 5.78
N VAL A 114 0.80 17.48 5.97
CA VAL A 114 1.40 17.27 7.30
C VAL A 114 2.00 18.52 7.94
N GLU A 115 2.30 19.54 7.13
CA GLU A 115 3.03 20.73 7.55
C GLU A 115 2.25 21.57 8.58
N GLY A 116 2.94 22.07 9.60
CA GLY A 116 2.38 22.94 10.62
C GLY A 116 1.40 22.28 11.60
N LYS A 117 1.21 20.97 11.54
CA LYS A 117 0.38 20.23 12.50
C LYS A 117 1.21 19.87 13.71
N LYS A 118 0.73 20.30 14.90
CA LYS A 118 1.41 20.03 16.19
C LYS A 118 0.85 18.77 16.88
N ARG A 119 -0.45 18.56 16.75
CA ARG A 119 -1.16 17.42 17.31
C ARG A 119 -2.24 16.95 16.35
N VAL A 120 -2.33 15.66 16.11
CA VAL A 120 -3.28 15.04 15.20
C VAL A 120 -3.86 13.77 15.80
N CYS A 121 -5.09 13.44 15.41
CA CYS A 121 -5.70 12.15 15.67
C CYS A 121 -5.98 11.48 14.33
N VAL A 122 -5.42 10.27 14.15
CA VAL A 122 -5.60 9.46 12.95
C VAL A 122 -6.53 8.31 13.29
N VAL A 123 -7.62 8.16 12.52
CA VAL A 123 -8.64 7.13 12.77
C VAL A 123 -8.70 6.17 11.60
N GLY A 124 -8.65 4.87 11.87
CA GLY A 124 -8.74 3.82 10.86
C GLY A 124 -9.69 2.69 11.30
N GLY A 125 -10.35 2.06 10.33
CA GLY A 125 -11.23 0.91 10.59
C GLY A 125 -10.99 -0.21 9.59
N GLY A 126 -10.85 -1.44 10.06
CA GLY A 126 -10.64 -2.62 9.21
C GLY A 126 -9.47 -2.43 8.23
N VAL A 127 -9.69 -2.71 6.94
CA VAL A 127 -8.66 -2.50 5.90
C VAL A 127 -8.29 -1.02 5.71
N GLY A 128 -9.14 -0.07 6.13
CA GLY A 128 -8.84 1.36 6.13
C GLY A 128 -7.63 1.74 6.98
N CYS A 129 -7.22 0.88 7.91
CA CYS A 129 -5.96 1.02 8.65
C CYS A 129 -4.74 1.07 7.73
N ALA A 130 -4.76 0.37 6.59
CA ALA A 130 -3.72 0.44 5.57
C ALA A 130 -3.56 1.83 4.94
N ILE A 131 -4.64 2.63 4.94
CA ILE A 131 -4.66 4.01 4.45
C ILE A 131 -4.24 4.98 5.55
N ALA A 132 -4.63 4.69 6.78
CA ALA A 132 -4.36 5.53 7.96
C ALA A 132 -2.88 5.51 8.36
N LEU A 133 -2.24 4.34 8.31
CA LEU A 133 -0.85 4.15 8.75
C LEU A 133 0.16 5.08 8.08
N PRO A 134 0.26 5.20 6.74
CA PRO A 134 1.23 6.08 6.13
C PRO A 134 1.01 7.56 6.49
N SER A 135 -0.24 7.96 6.76
CA SER A 135 -0.52 9.33 7.24
C SER A 135 -0.05 9.52 8.68
N ALA A 136 -0.27 8.55 9.57
CA ALA A 136 0.24 8.61 10.95
C ALA A 136 1.77 8.69 10.97
N GLN A 137 2.45 7.86 10.18
CA GLN A 137 3.91 7.89 10.03
C GLN A 137 4.41 9.25 9.53
N ALA A 138 3.77 9.81 8.50
CA ALA A 138 4.16 11.10 7.94
C ALA A 138 3.96 12.26 8.92
N PHE A 139 2.90 12.26 9.73
CA PHE A 139 2.72 13.23 10.80
C PHE A 139 3.79 13.10 11.89
N LYS A 140 4.10 11.86 12.29
CA LYS A 140 5.14 11.58 13.28
C LYS A 140 6.52 12.06 12.80
N GLU A 141 6.87 11.75 11.55
CA GLU A 141 8.10 12.22 10.90
C GLU A 141 8.18 13.74 10.81
N ALA A 142 7.04 14.41 10.63
CA ALA A 142 6.94 15.88 10.63
C ALA A 142 7.01 16.50 12.04
N GLY A 143 7.13 15.70 13.10
CA GLY A 143 7.26 16.15 14.49
C GLY A 143 5.95 16.47 15.19
N ALA A 144 4.81 16.00 14.68
CA ALA A 144 3.53 16.12 15.37
C ALA A 144 3.40 15.08 16.49
N GLU A 145 2.64 15.41 17.53
CA GLU A 145 2.09 14.44 18.47
C GLU A 145 0.94 13.70 17.77
N VAL A 146 1.01 12.37 17.74
CA VAL A 146 0.10 11.53 16.95
C VAL A 146 -0.67 10.58 17.87
N ASP A 147 -1.97 10.83 18.02
CA ASP A 147 -2.91 9.87 18.60
C ASP A 147 -3.48 9.01 17.45
N VAL A 148 -3.55 7.70 17.64
CA VAL A 148 -4.14 6.79 16.66
C VAL A 148 -5.28 5.99 17.29
N ILE A 149 -6.41 5.96 16.61
CA ILE A 149 -7.58 5.14 16.97
C ILE A 149 -7.83 4.16 15.84
N VAL A 150 -7.75 2.85 16.12
CA VAL A 150 -8.02 1.80 15.12
C VAL A 150 -9.06 0.83 15.65
N GLY A 151 -10.03 0.50 14.79
CA GLY A 151 -11.14 -0.39 15.10
C GLY A 151 -11.24 -1.58 14.15
N PHE A 152 -11.58 -2.75 14.71
CA PHE A 152 -11.79 -3.99 13.97
C PHE A 152 -13.02 -4.70 14.51
N ARG A 153 -13.59 -5.66 13.75
CA ARG A 153 -14.73 -6.46 14.23
C ARG A 153 -14.34 -7.38 15.39
N ASN A 154 -13.15 -7.99 15.30
CA ASN A 154 -12.59 -8.89 16.31
C ASN A 154 -11.06 -8.90 16.20
N LYS A 155 -10.39 -9.52 17.19
CA LYS A 155 -8.94 -9.59 17.27
C LYS A 155 -8.28 -10.34 16.11
N ASP A 156 -8.97 -11.34 15.51
CA ASP A 156 -8.38 -12.21 14.49
C ASP A 156 -8.16 -11.48 13.16
N ILE A 157 -8.83 -10.33 12.97
CA ILE A 157 -8.66 -9.51 11.77
C ILE A 157 -7.87 -8.22 12.01
N VAL A 158 -7.28 -8.06 13.19
CA VAL A 158 -6.37 -6.93 13.47
C VAL A 158 -5.17 -7.00 12.56
N ILE A 159 -4.82 -5.87 11.95
CA ILE A 159 -3.65 -5.71 11.08
C ILE A 159 -2.83 -4.49 11.51
N LEU A 160 -1.53 -4.52 11.25
CA LEU A 160 -0.61 -3.37 11.37
C LEU A 160 -0.49 -2.79 12.80
N GLU A 161 -0.76 -3.59 13.83
CA GLU A 161 -0.70 -3.13 15.23
C GLU A 161 0.68 -2.62 15.61
N GLU A 162 1.73 -3.38 15.31
CA GLU A 162 3.11 -3.02 15.64
C GLU A 162 3.58 -1.78 14.87
N GLU A 163 3.16 -1.67 13.61
CA GLU A 163 3.43 -0.51 12.78
C GLU A 163 2.75 0.76 13.33
N PHE A 164 1.53 0.64 13.85
CA PHE A 164 0.85 1.75 14.52
C PHE A 164 1.47 2.10 15.86
N LYS A 165 1.89 1.12 16.66
CA LYS A 165 2.65 1.37 17.89
C LYS A 165 3.89 2.20 17.65
N ALA A 166 4.59 1.94 16.55
CA ALA A 166 5.78 2.68 16.16
C ALA A 166 5.48 4.10 15.64
N ALA A 167 4.29 4.31 15.04
CA ALA A 167 3.89 5.57 14.41
C ALA A 167 3.12 6.52 15.33
N ALA A 168 2.64 6.05 16.47
CA ALA A 168 1.80 6.82 17.38
C ALA A 168 2.51 7.18 18.71
N ASP A 169 2.12 8.28 19.31
CA ASP A 169 2.42 8.57 20.72
C ASP A 169 1.44 7.82 21.63
N ASN A 170 0.16 7.77 21.22
CA ASN A 170 -0.86 6.98 21.89
C ASN A 170 -1.64 6.16 20.86
N LEU A 171 -1.75 4.85 21.07
CA LEU A 171 -2.54 3.94 20.25
C LEU A 171 -3.75 3.43 21.02
N TYR A 172 -4.93 3.62 20.46
CA TYR A 172 -6.20 3.08 20.96
C TYR A 172 -6.70 2.05 19.94
N LEU A 173 -6.52 0.77 20.25
CA LEU A 173 -7.02 -0.34 19.44
C LEU A 173 -8.24 -0.93 20.13
N MET A 174 -9.31 -1.16 19.37
CA MET A 174 -10.55 -1.70 19.89
C MET A 174 -11.21 -2.65 18.91
N THR A 175 -12.05 -3.53 19.43
CA THR A 175 -12.84 -4.46 18.61
C THR A 175 -14.33 -4.37 18.98
N ASP A 176 -15.20 -4.58 17.98
CA ASP A 176 -16.67 -4.48 18.17
C ASP A 176 -17.18 -5.55 19.14
N ASP A 177 -16.53 -6.72 19.17
CA ASP A 177 -16.90 -7.85 20.04
C ASP A 177 -16.18 -7.84 21.41
N GLY A 178 -15.33 -6.86 21.66
CA GLY A 178 -14.57 -6.77 22.91
C GLY A 178 -13.50 -7.86 23.10
N SER A 179 -13.07 -8.50 22.00
CA SER A 179 -12.05 -9.57 22.05
C SER A 179 -10.61 -9.06 22.17
N TYR A 180 -10.45 -7.73 22.06
CA TYR A 180 -9.16 -7.04 22.20
C TYR A 180 -9.25 -6.02 23.32
#